data_91164a31c0742e5d0d45eb8f3d6dad4d
#
_entry.id   91164a31c0742e5d0d45eb8f3d6dad4d
#
_cell.length_a   1.000
_cell.length_b   1.000
_cell.length_c   1.000
_cell.angle_alpha   90.00
_cell.angle_beta   90.00
_cell.angle_gamma   90.00
#
_symmetry.space_group_name_H-M   'P 1'
#
loop_
_entity.id
_entity.type
_entity.pdbx_description
1 polymer ?
#
loop_
_entity_poly.entity_id
_entity_poly.type
_entity_poly.pdbx_seq_one_letter_code
_entity_poly.pdbx_strand_id
1 'polypeptide(L)'
;MSMAWFVLLLLALYVASLFGKGRFAAFTPDKTQPLRGILAVLIVAHHLSHIAPADAVLTPVYSWSASLVSLFFFISGFGLTRQLASRGQSYLSGFFARRIVRGILVSWLLAYVLFLLLGGNQAWNPADAVLGLLATGNTTLPYSWYVLCILYLYVGFYLCARFVPGRWMAPALAVWTLAGMTAVGLAGWERCWYLSALAFPAGAFYARHEASLLAFFRRRPWSYRLAVPVLLLVAGAFFLLKKEWANAAFFALLPLMVAVPLMRVGTERLSAWRPLAWLSRQSYEIYLCQGIAFMLTHRFLPSGVGAWPYLLTAFVLTFLLAGAVHWASHRLSSALLKK
;
A
#
# COMPACT_ATOMS: atom_id res chain seq x y z
N MET A 1 -1.50 17.14 14.79
CA MET A 1 -0.04 16.95 15.02
C MET A 1 0.58 15.82 14.19
N SER A 2 -0.02 14.63 14.08
CA SER A 2 0.60 13.48 13.37
C SER A 2 0.79 13.68 11.86
N MET A 3 -0.12 14.36 11.13
CA MET A 3 0.10 14.71 9.72
C MET A 3 1.27 15.67 9.49
N ALA A 4 1.58 16.54 10.45
CA ALA A 4 2.73 17.42 10.36
C ALA A 4 4.05 16.62 10.28
N TRP A 5 4.18 15.54 11.03
CA TRP A 5 5.33 14.65 10.97
C TRP A 5 5.49 13.99 9.61
N PHE A 6 4.37 13.61 8.98
CA PHE A 6 4.42 13.06 7.62
C PHE A 6 4.90 14.10 6.61
N VAL A 7 4.40 15.33 6.70
CA VAL A 7 4.83 16.44 5.84
C VAL A 7 6.32 16.76 6.07
N LEU A 8 6.78 16.78 7.32
CA LEU A 8 8.20 16.97 7.65
C LEU A 8 9.07 15.87 7.03
N LEU A 9 8.61 14.61 7.05
CA LEU A 9 9.32 13.50 6.40
C LEU A 9 9.41 13.70 4.88
N LEU A 10 8.32 14.12 4.24
CA LEU A 10 8.31 14.44 2.80
C LEU A 10 9.25 15.58 2.47
N LEU A 11 9.26 16.64 3.29
CA LEU A 11 10.18 17.78 3.15
C LEU A 11 11.63 17.34 3.34
N ALA A 12 11.92 16.50 4.34
CA ALA A 12 13.26 15.97 4.57
C ALA A 12 13.75 15.12 3.36
N LEU A 13 12.86 14.27 2.80
CA LEU A 13 13.16 13.50 1.61
C LEU A 13 13.43 14.43 0.41
N TYR A 14 12.63 15.48 0.24
CA TYR A 14 12.82 16.46 -0.83
C TYR A 14 14.14 17.20 -0.65
N VAL A 15 14.44 17.71 0.54
CA VAL A 15 15.71 18.40 0.84
C VAL A 15 16.89 17.47 0.58
N ALA A 16 16.84 16.22 1.05
CA ALA A 16 17.87 15.23 0.77
C ALA A 16 18.09 15.02 -0.74
N SER A 17 17.00 15.06 -1.53
CA SER A 17 17.08 14.93 -2.99
C SER A 17 17.74 16.12 -3.69
N LEU A 18 17.68 17.32 -3.10
CA LEU A 18 18.36 18.52 -3.64
C LEU A 18 19.89 18.40 -3.53
N PHE A 19 20.37 17.79 -2.45
CA PHE A 19 21.80 17.54 -2.22
C PHE A 19 22.30 16.24 -2.85
N GLY A 20 21.39 15.40 -3.39
CA GLY A 20 21.75 14.17 -4.08
C GLY A 20 22.65 14.44 -5.27
N LYS A 21 23.87 13.88 -5.26
CA LYS A 21 24.84 13.96 -6.37
C LYS A 21 24.43 13.06 -7.55
N GLY A 22 23.32 12.31 -7.43
CA GLY A 22 22.85 11.35 -8.43
C GLY A 22 22.25 12.01 -9.67
N ARG A 23 22.45 11.37 -10.82
CA ARG A 23 21.68 11.66 -12.03
C ARG A 23 20.23 11.27 -11.80
N PHE A 24 19.29 11.97 -12.45
CA PHE A 24 17.90 11.57 -12.46
C PHE A 24 17.76 10.12 -12.94
N ALA A 25 17.23 9.26 -12.11
CA ALA A 25 17.04 7.84 -12.36
C ALA A 25 15.57 7.44 -12.22
N ALA A 26 15.14 6.42 -12.98
CA ALA A 26 13.79 5.91 -12.95
C ALA A 26 13.43 5.31 -11.56
N PHE A 27 12.15 5.19 -11.30
CA PHE A 27 11.59 4.56 -10.10
C PHE A 27 11.61 3.02 -10.26
N THR A 28 12.80 2.46 -10.11
CA THR A 28 13.12 1.04 -10.31
C THR A 28 12.81 0.18 -9.09
N PRO A 29 12.90 -1.17 -9.18
CA PRO A 29 12.77 -2.07 -8.03
C PRO A 29 13.68 -1.71 -6.85
N ASP A 30 14.90 -1.22 -7.10
CA ASP A 30 15.85 -0.78 -6.04
C ASP A 30 15.29 0.34 -5.18
N LYS A 31 14.34 1.12 -5.69
CA LYS A 31 13.65 2.20 -4.98
C LYS A 31 12.32 1.74 -4.38
N THR A 32 11.54 0.97 -5.14
CA THR A 32 10.22 0.51 -4.68
C THR A 32 10.32 -0.59 -3.64
N GLN A 33 11.36 -1.42 -3.67
CA GLN A 33 11.55 -2.53 -2.74
C GLN A 33 11.84 -2.04 -1.32
N PRO A 34 12.85 -1.18 -1.05
CA PRO A 34 13.05 -0.62 0.29
C PRO A 34 11.83 0.12 0.80
N LEU A 35 11.18 0.90 -0.08
CA LEU A 35 9.98 1.66 0.28
C LEU A 35 8.87 0.74 0.78
N ARG A 36 8.59 -0.38 0.12
CA ARG A 36 7.58 -1.35 0.59
C ARG A 36 7.91 -1.94 1.96
N GLY A 37 9.17 -2.24 2.23
CA GLY A 37 9.60 -2.73 3.54
C GLY A 37 9.37 -1.70 4.65
N ILE A 38 9.73 -0.44 4.40
CA ILE A 38 9.49 0.67 5.33
C ILE A 38 7.99 0.86 5.56
N LEU A 39 7.19 0.88 4.49
CA LEU A 39 5.74 1.04 4.57
C LEU A 39 5.08 -0.09 5.36
N ALA A 40 5.57 -1.34 5.24
CA ALA A 40 5.05 -2.46 5.99
C ALA A 40 5.26 -2.31 7.52
N VAL A 41 6.40 -1.77 7.93
CA VAL A 41 6.64 -1.47 9.36
C VAL A 41 5.77 -0.31 9.83
N LEU A 42 5.68 0.75 9.03
CA LEU A 42 4.91 1.94 9.37
C LEU A 42 3.41 1.67 9.48
N ILE A 43 2.83 0.78 8.66
CA ILE A 43 1.41 0.45 8.75
C ILE A 43 1.11 -0.36 10.02
N VAL A 44 2.02 -1.25 10.44
CA VAL A 44 1.90 -1.96 11.73
C VAL A 44 1.99 -0.95 12.88
N ALA A 45 2.96 -0.04 12.86
CA ALA A 45 3.11 1.02 13.86
C ALA A 45 1.87 1.93 13.92
N HIS A 46 1.29 2.29 12.75
CA HIS A 46 0.05 3.04 12.68
C HIS A 46 -1.10 2.33 13.40
N HIS A 47 -1.36 1.06 13.10
CA HIS A 47 -2.45 0.33 13.74
C HIS A 47 -2.19 0.13 15.25
N LEU A 48 -0.95 -0.13 15.64
CA LEU A 48 -0.57 -0.20 17.05
C LEU A 48 -0.78 1.13 17.79
N SER A 49 -0.63 2.27 17.13
CA SER A 49 -0.88 3.57 17.76
C SER A 49 -2.33 3.79 18.23
N HIS A 50 -3.26 2.96 17.72
CA HIS A 50 -4.68 3.04 18.09
C HIS A 50 -5.08 2.07 19.20
N ILE A 51 -4.30 1.01 19.45
CA ILE A 51 -4.66 -0.09 20.35
C ILE A 51 -3.67 -0.33 21.49
N ALA A 52 -2.42 0.12 21.33
CA ALA A 52 -1.43 0.01 22.39
C ALA A 52 -1.79 0.91 23.58
N PRO A 53 -1.33 0.60 24.81
CA PRO A 53 -1.45 1.50 25.95
C PRO A 53 -0.97 2.90 25.58
N ALA A 54 -1.65 3.91 26.12
CA ALA A 54 -1.41 5.33 25.79
C ALA A 54 0.06 5.70 25.99
N ASP A 55 0.80 5.71 24.88
CA ASP A 55 2.21 6.08 24.85
C ASP A 55 2.44 7.09 23.71
N ALA A 56 3.19 8.13 24.00
CA ALA A 56 3.51 9.19 23.05
C ALA A 56 4.38 8.71 21.88
N VAL A 57 5.04 7.54 21.99
CA VAL A 57 6.02 7.06 21.00
C VAL A 57 5.44 6.88 19.61
N LEU A 58 4.22 6.35 19.49
CA LEU A 58 3.55 6.10 18.20
C LEU A 58 2.62 7.24 17.76
N THR A 59 2.46 8.30 18.54
CA THR A 59 1.65 9.48 18.20
C THR A 59 1.98 10.07 16.82
N PRO A 60 3.24 10.12 16.37
CA PRO A 60 3.58 10.64 15.04
C PRO A 60 2.89 9.92 13.90
N VAL A 61 2.68 8.59 14.00
CA VAL A 61 2.11 7.77 12.91
C VAL A 61 0.59 7.59 12.99
N TYR A 62 -0.06 8.13 14.03
CA TYR A 62 -1.49 7.93 14.32
C TYR A 62 -2.45 8.23 13.15
N SER A 63 -2.16 9.23 12.32
CA SER A 63 -3.03 9.63 11.19
C SER A 63 -2.48 9.23 9.82
N TRP A 64 -1.54 8.28 9.72
CA TRP A 64 -0.83 8.01 8.46
C TRP A 64 -1.48 6.94 7.57
N SER A 65 -2.52 6.26 8.03
CA SER A 65 -3.16 5.12 7.34
C SER A 65 -3.36 5.37 5.84
N ALA A 66 -4.18 6.36 5.49
CA ALA A 66 -4.50 6.65 4.09
C ALA A 66 -3.26 7.06 3.26
N SER A 67 -2.29 7.74 3.88
CA SER A 67 -1.01 8.09 3.26
C SER A 67 -0.18 6.85 2.92
N LEU A 68 -0.06 5.91 3.86
CA LEU A 68 0.69 4.68 3.67
C LEU A 68 0.02 3.76 2.63
N VAL A 69 -1.30 3.62 2.72
CA VAL A 69 -2.09 2.82 1.76
C VAL A 69 -2.02 3.42 0.36
N SER A 70 -2.06 4.76 0.23
CA SER A 70 -1.92 5.41 -1.08
C SER A 70 -0.58 5.09 -1.75
N LEU A 71 0.51 5.01 -0.98
CA LEU A 71 1.81 4.59 -1.49
C LEU A 71 1.81 3.12 -1.96
N PHE A 72 1.16 2.21 -1.24
CA PHE A 72 1.02 0.82 -1.68
C PHE A 72 0.20 0.71 -2.97
N PHE A 73 -0.92 1.41 -3.08
CA PHE A 73 -1.72 1.43 -4.31
C PHE A 73 -0.94 2.03 -5.48
N PHE A 74 -0.24 3.13 -5.27
CA PHE A 74 0.60 3.76 -6.30
C PHE A 74 1.68 2.81 -6.80
N ILE A 75 2.46 2.18 -5.91
CA ILE A 75 3.51 1.21 -6.28
C ILE A 75 2.91 0.04 -7.05
N SER A 76 1.71 -0.41 -6.69
CA SER A 76 1.01 -1.50 -7.38
C SER A 76 0.61 -1.10 -8.80
N GLY A 77 -0.06 0.04 -8.98
CA GLY A 77 -0.44 0.57 -10.29
C GLY A 77 0.76 0.85 -11.19
N PHE A 78 1.81 1.45 -10.62
CA PHE A 78 3.09 1.66 -11.28
C PHE A 78 3.72 0.34 -11.74
N GLY A 79 3.85 -0.63 -10.85
CA GLY A 79 4.52 -1.90 -11.13
C GLY A 79 3.80 -2.73 -12.20
N LEU A 80 2.47 -2.79 -12.16
CA LEU A 80 1.67 -3.49 -13.17
C LEU A 80 1.81 -2.82 -14.55
N THR A 81 1.77 -1.50 -14.60
CA THR A 81 1.90 -0.74 -15.85
C THR A 81 3.29 -0.89 -16.47
N ARG A 82 4.35 -0.89 -15.64
CA ARG A 82 5.72 -1.15 -16.10
C ARG A 82 5.87 -2.57 -16.65
N GLN A 83 5.28 -3.56 -16.00
CA GLN A 83 5.30 -4.94 -16.50
C GLN A 83 4.53 -5.09 -17.81
N LEU A 84 3.38 -4.42 -17.95
CA LEU A 84 2.64 -4.38 -19.21
C LEU A 84 3.45 -3.70 -20.30
N ALA A 85 4.09 -2.57 -20.03
CA ALA A 85 4.92 -1.86 -21.00
C ALA A 85 6.13 -2.69 -21.49
N SER A 86 6.75 -3.48 -20.59
CA SER A 86 7.92 -4.30 -20.91
C SER A 86 7.59 -5.61 -21.63
N ARG A 87 6.43 -6.23 -21.36
CA ARG A 87 6.05 -7.55 -21.87
C ARG A 87 4.90 -7.51 -22.89
N GLY A 88 4.29 -6.34 -23.10
CA GLY A 88 3.14 -6.19 -23.98
C GLY A 88 1.93 -7.00 -23.51
N GLN A 89 1.05 -7.34 -24.44
CA GLN A 89 -0.19 -8.10 -24.16
C GLN A 89 0.07 -9.51 -23.61
N SER A 90 1.24 -10.09 -23.85
CA SER A 90 1.61 -11.40 -23.27
C SER A 90 1.65 -11.38 -21.74
N TYR A 91 1.84 -10.19 -21.12
CA TYR A 91 1.77 -10.02 -19.68
C TYR A 91 0.39 -10.40 -19.10
N LEU A 92 -0.68 -10.18 -19.86
CA LEU A 92 -2.05 -10.48 -19.45
C LEU A 92 -2.37 -11.98 -19.47
N SER A 93 -1.64 -12.76 -20.28
CA SER A 93 -1.75 -14.22 -20.24
C SER A 93 -1.37 -14.74 -18.85
N GLY A 94 -2.28 -15.48 -18.20
CA GLY A 94 -2.11 -15.97 -16.83
C GLY A 94 -2.02 -14.88 -15.75
N PHE A 95 -2.50 -13.66 -16.02
CA PHE A 95 -2.50 -12.56 -15.06
C PHE A 95 -3.22 -12.93 -13.75
N PHE A 96 -4.42 -13.50 -13.85
CA PHE A 96 -5.21 -13.91 -12.68
C PHE A 96 -4.47 -14.95 -11.84
N ALA A 97 -3.90 -15.99 -12.48
CA ALA A 97 -3.14 -17.01 -11.74
C ALA A 97 -1.93 -16.42 -11.02
N ARG A 98 -1.16 -15.54 -11.69
CA ARG A 98 0.07 -15.00 -11.12
C ARG A 98 -0.16 -13.85 -10.14
N ARG A 99 -1.10 -12.93 -10.42
CA ARG A 99 -1.27 -11.70 -9.65
C ARG A 99 -2.38 -11.79 -8.62
N ILE A 100 -3.48 -12.47 -8.95
CA ILE A 100 -4.62 -12.61 -8.04
C ILE A 100 -4.46 -13.87 -7.20
N VAL A 101 -4.42 -15.05 -7.79
CA VAL A 101 -4.38 -16.29 -7.02
C VAL A 101 -3.09 -16.39 -6.21
N ARG A 102 -1.94 -16.43 -6.86
CA ARG A 102 -0.65 -16.56 -6.15
C ARG A 102 -0.26 -15.33 -5.35
N GLY A 103 -0.47 -14.14 -5.92
CA GLY A 103 0.03 -12.90 -5.34
C GLY A 103 -0.83 -12.37 -4.20
N ILE A 104 -2.10 -12.76 -4.12
CA ILE A 104 -3.04 -12.22 -3.15
C ILE A 104 -3.79 -13.34 -2.41
N LEU A 105 -4.56 -14.18 -3.13
CA LEU A 105 -5.54 -15.07 -2.51
C LEU A 105 -4.91 -16.16 -1.65
N VAL A 106 -3.81 -16.76 -2.07
CA VAL A 106 -3.17 -17.86 -1.31
C VAL A 106 -2.72 -17.37 0.06
N SER A 107 -1.99 -16.25 0.13
CA SER A 107 -1.55 -15.69 1.42
C SER A 107 -2.74 -15.21 2.26
N TRP A 108 -3.75 -14.61 1.63
CA TRP A 108 -4.95 -14.15 2.33
C TRP A 108 -5.74 -15.31 2.93
N LEU A 109 -5.99 -16.39 2.19
CA LEU A 109 -6.68 -17.57 2.69
C LEU A 109 -5.91 -18.26 3.82
N LEU A 110 -4.57 -18.35 3.71
CA LEU A 110 -3.75 -18.90 4.79
C LEU A 110 -3.83 -18.06 6.07
N ALA A 111 -3.74 -16.73 5.94
CA ALA A 111 -3.90 -15.84 7.09
C ALA A 111 -5.32 -15.94 7.69
N TYR A 112 -6.34 -16.08 6.84
CA TYR A 112 -7.72 -16.23 7.27
C TYR A 112 -7.94 -17.55 8.05
N VAL A 113 -7.43 -18.67 7.52
CA VAL A 113 -7.48 -19.97 8.21
C VAL A 113 -6.71 -19.89 9.53
N LEU A 114 -5.54 -19.29 9.54
CA LEU A 114 -4.74 -19.09 10.75
C LEU A 114 -5.51 -18.27 11.79
N PHE A 115 -6.20 -17.20 11.38
CA PHE A 115 -7.03 -16.38 12.24
C PHE A 115 -8.15 -17.21 12.91
N LEU A 116 -8.86 -18.03 12.13
CA LEU A 116 -9.91 -18.90 12.66
C LEU A 116 -9.38 -19.95 13.64
N LEU A 117 -8.26 -20.62 13.30
CA LEU A 117 -7.62 -21.63 14.13
C LEU A 117 -7.13 -21.07 15.47
N LEU A 118 -6.74 -19.81 15.50
CA LEU A 118 -6.30 -19.12 16.72
C LEU A 118 -7.47 -18.50 17.51
N GLY A 119 -8.71 -18.81 17.14
CA GLY A 119 -9.91 -18.37 17.83
C GLY A 119 -10.26 -16.91 17.60
N GLY A 120 -9.92 -16.39 16.42
CA GLY A 120 -10.17 -14.98 16.04
C GLY A 120 -11.66 -14.65 15.89
N ASN A 121 -12.52 -15.64 15.61
CA ASN A 121 -13.97 -15.47 15.60
C ASN A 121 -14.64 -16.75 16.11
N GLN A 122 -14.98 -16.78 17.40
CA GLN A 122 -15.57 -17.96 18.05
C GLN A 122 -16.99 -18.27 17.57
N ALA A 123 -17.72 -17.28 17.06
CA ALA A 123 -19.09 -17.41 16.54
C ALA A 123 -19.14 -17.25 15.01
N TRP A 124 -18.13 -17.78 14.29
CA TRP A 124 -18.06 -17.59 12.86
C TRP A 124 -19.20 -18.30 12.12
N ASN A 125 -19.99 -17.49 11.40
CA ASN A 125 -21.03 -17.94 10.49
C ASN A 125 -20.72 -17.34 9.11
N PRO A 126 -20.58 -18.15 8.06
CA PRO A 126 -20.29 -17.65 6.70
C PRO A 126 -21.35 -16.66 6.19
N ALA A 127 -22.62 -16.90 6.52
CA ALA A 127 -23.70 -16.01 6.09
C ALA A 127 -23.57 -14.62 6.75
N ASP A 128 -23.30 -14.55 8.06
CA ASP A 128 -23.10 -13.29 8.77
C ASP A 128 -21.85 -12.55 8.28
N ALA A 129 -20.78 -13.27 7.94
CA ALA A 129 -19.60 -12.68 7.37
C ALA A 129 -19.87 -12.02 6.00
N VAL A 130 -20.64 -12.68 5.14
CA VAL A 130 -21.05 -12.13 3.84
C VAL A 130 -22.01 -10.95 4.01
N LEU A 131 -23.02 -11.08 4.87
CA LEU A 131 -23.98 -10.02 5.16
C LEU A 131 -23.30 -8.79 5.78
N GLY A 132 -22.38 -8.99 6.72
CA GLY A 132 -21.58 -7.90 7.31
C GLY A 132 -20.73 -7.17 6.28
N LEU A 133 -20.10 -7.93 5.36
CA LEU A 133 -19.35 -7.32 4.26
C LEU A 133 -20.24 -6.51 3.34
N LEU A 134 -21.38 -7.07 2.90
CA LEU A 134 -22.29 -6.39 1.97
C LEU A 134 -22.96 -5.16 2.60
N ALA A 135 -23.37 -5.25 3.88
CA ALA A 135 -24.06 -4.18 4.56
C ALA A 135 -23.16 -3.02 4.99
N THR A 136 -21.97 -3.31 5.49
CA THR A 136 -21.13 -2.31 6.17
C THR A 136 -19.68 -2.28 5.70
N GLY A 137 -19.27 -3.17 4.81
CA GLY A 137 -17.89 -3.35 4.42
C GLY A 137 -17.02 -4.03 5.51
N ASN A 138 -17.62 -4.60 6.55
CA ASN A 138 -16.86 -5.28 7.59
C ASN A 138 -16.24 -6.59 7.08
N THR A 139 -14.97 -6.78 7.38
CA THR A 139 -14.23 -7.99 7.02
C THR A 139 -13.91 -8.80 8.26
N THR A 140 -14.13 -10.12 8.20
CA THR A 140 -13.88 -11.03 9.35
C THR A 140 -12.40 -11.01 9.78
N LEU A 141 -11.47 -11.12 8.83
CA LEU A 141 -10.06 -10.95 9.13
C LEU A 141 -9.78 -9.44 9.31
N PRO A 142 -9.24 -9.01 10.45
CA PRO A 142 -8.96 -7.60 10.70
C PRO A 142 -8.13 -6.96 9.60
N TYR A 143 -8.48 -5.76 9.18
CA TYR A 143 -7.83 -4.96 8.13
C TYR A 143 -7.91 -5.54 6.71
N SER A 144 -8.58 -6.67 6.46
CA SER A 144 -8.59 -7.30 5.13
C SER A 144 -9.41 -6.56 4.05
N TRP A 145 -10.04 -5.43 4.38
CA TRP A 145 -10.68 -4.54 3.41
C TRP A 145 -9.73 -4.16 2.24
N TYR A 146 -8.44 -3.96 2.52
CA TYR A 146 -7.43 -3.67 1.52
C TYR A 146 -7.30 -4.77 0.46
N VAL A 147 -7.47 -6.04 0.86
CA VAL A 147 -7.40 -7.19 -0.06
C VAL A 147 -8.49 -7.09 -1.11
N LEU A 148 -9.71 -6.78 -0.70
CA LEU A 148 -10.83 -6.64 -1.65
C LEU A 148 -10.67 -5.41 -2.53
N CYS A 149 -10.19 -4.29 -1.98
CA CYS A 149 -9.84 -3.10 -2.75
C CYS A 149 -8.80 -3.41 -3.83
N ILE A 150 -7.69 -4.06 -3.48
CA ILE A 150 -6.63 -4.33 -4.45
C ILE A 150 -7.07 -5.35 -5.49
N LEU A 151 -7.92 -6.32 -5.15
CA LEU A 151 -8.54 -7.24 -6.10
C LEU A 151 -9.40 -6.49 -7.11
N TYR A 152 -10.27 -5.59 -6.66
CA TYR A 152 -11.09 -4.74 -7.52
C TYR A 152 -10.22 -3.92 -8.49
N LEU A 153 -9.15 -3.30 -7.98
CA LEU A 153 -8.22 -2.50 -8.79
C LEU A 153 -7.44 -3.36 -9.80
N TYR A 154 -7.08 -4.60 -9.45
CA TYR A 154 -6.38 -5.52 -10.35
C TYR A 154 -7.30 -6.04 -11.46
N VAL A 155 -8.58 -6.30 -11.16
CA VAL A 155 -9.58 -6.62 -12.18
C VAL A 155 -9.75 -5.44 -13.13
N GLY A 156 -9.91 -4.22 -12.61
CA GLY A 156 -9.99 -3.00 -13.43
C GLY A 156 -8.75 -2.78 -14.30
N PHE A 157 -7.56 -3.00 -13.74
CA PHE A 157 -6.32 -2.95 -14.52
C PHE A 157 -6.32 -3.95 -15.68
N TYR A 158 -6.70 -5.20 -15.42
CA TYR A 158 -6.75 -6.23 -16.45
C TYR A 158 -7.73 -5.86 -17.58
N LEU A 159 -8.96 -5.44 -17.22
CA LEU A 159 -9.97 -5.05 -18.18
C LEU A 159 -9.53 -3.84 -19.00
N CYS A 160 -9.02 -2.79 -18.36
CA CYS A 160 -8.51 -1.61 -19.07
C CYS A 160 -7.32 -1.95 -19.96
N ALA A 161 -6.37 -2.76 -19.50
CA ALA A 161 -5.21 -3.17 -20.28
C ALA A 161 -5.57 -4.06 -21.48
N ARG A 162 -6.65 -4.85 -21.37
CA ARG A 162 -7.10 -5.77 -22.41
C ARG A 162 -7.94 -5.09 -23.49
N PHE A 163 -8.82 -4.18 -23.10
CA PHE A 163 -9.87 -3.67 -23.98
C PHE A 163 -9.75 -2.18 -24.32
N VAL A 164 -8.93 -1.41 -23.58
CA VAL A 164 -8.79 0.03 -23.82
C VAL A 164 -7.47 0.34 -24.53
N PRO A 165 -7.48 1.19 -25.58
CA PRO A 165 -6.24 1.63 -26.22
C PRO A 165 -5.25 2.22 -25.20
N GLY A 166 -3.96 1.90 -25.34
CA GLY A 166 -2.95 2.22 -24.33
C GLY A 166 -2.97 3.68 -23.86
N ARG A 167 -3.19 4.65 -24.76
CA ARG A 167 -3.28 6.09 -24.41
C ARG A 167 -4.40 6.41 -23.42
N TRP A 168 -5.48 5.65 -23.43
CA TRP A 168 -6.67 5.84 -22.59
C TRP A 168 -6.71 4.91 -21.38
N MET A 169 -5.77 3.98 -21.25
CA MET A 169 -5.76 2.98 -20.18
C MET A 169 -5.76 3.62 -18.77
N ALA A 170 -4.91 4.60 -18.51
CA ALA A 170 -4.86 5.22 -17.19
C ALA A 170 -6.12 6.08 -16.88
N PRO A 171 -6.65 6.90 -17.80
CA PRO A 171 -7.96 7.53 -17.62
C PRO A 171 -9.10 6.54 -17.39
N ALA A 172 -9.19 5.46 -18.18
CA ALA A 172 -10.23 4.44 -18.00
C ALA A 172 -10.12 3.75 -16.63
N LEU A 173 -8.89 3.49 -16.17
CA LEU A 173 -8.64 2.94 -14.85
C LEU A 173 -9.04 3.93 -13.73
N ALA A 174 -8.87 5.23 -13.95
CA ALA A 174 -9.36 6.26 -13.03
C ALA A 174 -10.89 6.26 -12.96
N VAL A 175 -11.57 6.15 -14.10
CA VAL A 175 -13.05 6.04 -14.17
C VAL A 175 -13.52 4.76 -13.45
N TRP A 176 -12.88 3.61 -13.70
CA TRP A 176 -13.17 2.37 -12.99
C TRP A 176 -13.04 2.54 -11.47
N THR A 177 -11.93 3.14 -11.03
CA THR A 177 -11.67 3.38 -9.60
C THR A 177 -12.72 4.32 -9.00
N LEU A 178 -13.06 5.41 -9.68
CA LEU A 178 -14.11 6.35 -9.25
C LEU A 178 -15.47 5.66 -9.14
N ALA A 179 -15.83 4.79 -10.09
CA ALA A 179 -17.09 4.04 -10.04
C ALA A 179 -17.15 3.16 -8.76
N GLY A 180 -16.07 2.43 -8.44
CA GLY A 180 -15.99 1.65 -7.19
C GLY A 180 -16.05 2.53 -5.94
N MET A 181 -15.29 3.64 -5.91
CA MET A 181 -15.33 4.60 -4.80
C MET A 181 -16.73 5.14 -4.55
N THR A 182 -17.44 5.53 -5.64
CA THR A 182 -18.82 6.02 -5.56
C THR A 182 -19.75 4.94 -5.05
N ALA A 183 -19.64 3.71 -5.56
CA ALA A 183 -20.48 2.59 -5.14
C ALA A 183 -20.35 2.30 -3.63
N VAL A 184 -19.12 2.17 -3.12
CA VAL A 184 -18.90 1.89 -1.68
C VAL A 184 -19.24 3.11 -0.82
N GLY A 185 -19.02 4.32 -1.31
CA GLY A 185 -19.43 5.55 -0.61
C GLY A 185 -20.94 5.69 -0.49
N LEU A 186 -21.70 5.37 -1.55
CA LEU A 186 -23.16 5.35 -1.54
C LEU A 186 -23.71 4.22 -0.66
N ALA A 187 -23.00 3.09 -0.56
CA ALA A 187 -23.33 2.00 0.36
C ALA A 187 -23.04 2.35 1.84
N GLY A 188 -22.47 3.53 2.12
CA GLY A 188 -22.15 3.96 3.48
C GLY A 188 -20.96 3.25 4.12
N TRP A 189 -20.11 2.60 3.33
CA TRP A 189 -18.93 1.91 3.86
C TRP A 189 -17.89 2.92 4.38
N GLU A 190 -17.01 2.47 5.27
CA GLU A 190 -15.99 3.31 5.87
C GLU A 190 -15.05 3.95 4.84
N ARG A 191 -14.55 5.15 5.16
CA ARG A 191 -13.67 5.96 4.28
C ARG A 191 -12.39 5.24 3.86
N CYS A 192 -11.90 4.30 4.65
CA CYS A 192 -10.71 3.52 4.33
C CYS A 192 -10.83 2.77 2.99
N TRP A 193 -12.04 2.34 2.61
CA TRP A 193 -12.30 1.60 1.39
C TRP A 193 -12.03 2.38 0.10
N TYR A 194 -12.15 3.71 0.13
CA TYR A 194 -12.09 4.50 -1.09
C TYR A 194 -11.08 5.65 -1.06
N LEU A 195 -10.73 6.18 0.10
CA LEU A 195 -9.99 7.44 0.22
C LEU A 195 -8.64 7.44 -0.52
N SER A 196 -7.94 6.31 -0.53
CA SER A 196 -6.61 6.17 -1.13
C SER A 196 -6.61 5.52 -2.52
N ALA A 197 -7.76 5.05 -3.02
CA ALA A 197 -7.83 4.17 -4.20
C ALA A 197 -7.34 4.84 -5.49
N LEU A 198 -7.55 6.16 -5.64
CA LEU A 198 -7.07 6.94 -6.81
C LEU A 198 -5.55 6.97 -6.94
N ALA A 199 -4.80 6.63 -5.92
CA ALA A 199 -3.35 6.49 -6.01
C ALA A 199 -2.92 5.37 -6.96
N PHE A 200 -3.76 4.34 -7.16
CA PHE A 200 -3.47 3.25 -8.09
C PHE A 200 -3.45 3.72 -9.57
N PRO A 201 -4.50 4.36 -10.14
CA PRO A 201 -4.42 4.94 -11.46
C PRO A 201 -3.37 6.06 -11.58
N ALA A 202 -3.08 6.82 -10.51
CA ALA A 202 -1.99 7.80 -10.48
C ALA A 202 -0.64 7.11 -10.68
N GLY A 203 -0.40 5.95 -10.06
CA GLY A 203 0.79 5.13 -10.27
C GLY A 203 0.90 4.60 -11.71
N ALA A 204 -0.22 4.18 -12.29
CA ALA A 204 -0.27 3.76 -13.70
C ALA A 204 0.04 4.92 -14.66
N PHE A 205 -0.51 6.10 -14.41
CA PHE A 205 -0.22 7.32 -15.16
C PHE A 205 1.25 7.71 -15.05
N TYR A 206 1.80 7.73 -13.83
CA TYR A 206 3.21 8.04 -13.60
C TYR A 206 4.13 7.06 -14.35
N ALA A 207 3.88 5.76 -14.30
CA ALA A 207 4.68 4.75 -15.00
C ALA A 207 4.75 5.00 -16.50
N ARG A 208 3.67 5.49 -17.09
CA ARG A 208 3.58 5.81 -18.51
C ARG A 208 4.38 7.05 -18.88
N HIS A 209 4.39 8.04 -18.02
CA HIS A 209 5.00 9.36 -18.29
C HIS A 209 6.38 9.55 -17.64
N GLU A 210 6.86 8.58 -16.90
CA GLU A 210 8.12 8.67 -16.15
C GLU A 210 9.32 9.04 -17.04
N ALA A 211 9.45 8.40 -18.22
CA ALA A 211 10.54 8.68 -19.13
C ALA A 211 10.54 10.14 -19.63
N SER A 212 9.35 10.65 -19.96
CA SER A 212 9.16 12.05 -20.38
C SER A 212 9.46 13.02 -19.25
N LEU A 213 9.02 12.69 -18.03
CA LEU A 213 9.30 13.48 -16.84
C LEU A 213 10.80 13.54 -16.51
N LEU A 214 11.48 12.40 -16.60
CA LEU A 214 12.95 12.33 -16.45
C LEU A 214 13.67 13.17 -17.49
N ALA A 215 13.28 13.08 -18.77
CA ALA A 215 13.84 13.87 -19.84
C ALA A 215 13.60 15.37 -19.62
N PHE A 216 12.43 15.75 -19.15
CA PHE A 216 12.08 17.13 -18.81
C PHE A 216 12.98 17.67 -17.69
N PHE A 217 13.11 16.95 -16.57
CA PHE A 217 13.95 17.37 -15.44
C PHE A 217 15.46 17.41 -15.80
N ARG A 218 15.93 16.51 -16.68
CA ARG A 218 17.32 16.55 -17.18
C ARG A 218 17.60 17.78 -18.02
N ARG A 219 16.63 18.20 -18.86
CA ARG A 219 16.75 19.39 -19.69
C ARG A 219 16.57 20.70 -18.92
N ARG A 220 15.74 20.67 -17.87
CA ARG A 220 15.39 21.84 -17.05
C ARG A 220 15.52 21.53 -15.55
N PRO A 221 16.74 21.42 -15.01
CA PRO A 221 16.95 21.01 -13.60
C PRO A 221 16.27 21.92 -12.57
N TRP A 222 16.06 23.20 -12.91
CA TRP A 222 15.34 24.14 -12.05
C TRP A 222 13.87 23.76 -11.84
N SER A 223 13.24 23.17 -12.87
CA SER A 223 11.83 22.75 -12.77
C SER A 223 11.63 21.63 -11.74
N TYR A 224 12.64 20.79 -11.55
CA TYR A 224 12.64 19.80 -10.47
C TYR A 224 12.57 20.45 -9.09
N ARG A 225 13.29 21.56 -8.86
CA ARG A 225 13.28 22.28 -7.59
C ARG A 225 11.92 22.87 -7.26
N LEU A 226 11.08 23.12 -8.25
CA LEU A 226 9.71 23.61 -8.09
C LEU A 226 8.66 22.48 -8.01
N ALA A 227 8.96 21.31 -8.56
CA ALA A 227 7.98 20.23 -8.71
C ALA A 227 7.36 19.78 -7.37
N VAL A 228 8.19 19.52 -6.35
CA VAL A 228 7.70 19.08 -5.03
C VAL A 228 7.00 20.20 -4.27
N PRO A 229 7.55 21.42 -4.16
CA PRO A 229 6.80 22.55 -3.58
C PRO A 229 5.45 22.81 -4.25
N VAL A 230 5.37 22.75 -5.58
CA VAL A 230 4.10 22.92 -6.30
C VAL A 230 3.13 21.76 -5.96
N LEU A 231 3.62 20.52 -5.95
CA LEU A 231 2.80 19.37 -5.51
C LEU A 231 2.30 19.54 -4.07
N LEU A 232 3.15 20.02 -3.16
CA LEU A 232 2.76 20.29 -1.77
C LEU A 232 1.69 21.36 -1.67
N LEU A 233 1.83 22.46 -2.45
CA LEU A 233 0.84 23.54 -2.48
C LEU A 233 -0.50 23.04 -3.04
N VAL A 234 -0.49 22.35 -4.16
CA VAL A 234 -1.70 21.81 -4.80
C VAL A 234 -2.38 20.77 -3.90
N ALA A 235 -1.62 19.83 -3.36
CA ALA A 235 -2.16 18.82 -2.47
C ALA A 235 -2.63 19.42 -1.14
N GLY A 236 -1.89 20.39 -0.59
CA GLY A 236 -2.30 21.14 0.59
C GLY A 236 -3.61 21.91 0.38
N ALA A 237 -3.80 22.53 -0.80
CA ALA A 237 -5.06 23.17 -1.16
C ALA A 237 -6.22 22.16 -1.15
N PHE A 238 -6.06 20.97 -1.75
CA PHE A 238 -7.07 19.91 -1.66
C PHE A 238 -7.34 19.48 -0.23
N PHE A 239 -6.31 19.30 0.59
CA PHE A 239 -6.47 18.91 2.00
C PHE A 239 -7.25 19.96 2.81
N LEU A 240 -7.03 21.25 2.55
CA LEU A 240 -7.70 22.35 3.24
C LEU A 240 -9.19 22.49 2.87
N LEU A 241 -9.60 21.99 1.69
CA LEU A 241 -11.02 22.01 1.28
C LEU A 241 -11.92 21.15 2.15
N LYS A 242 -11.38 20.18 2.91
CA LYS A 242 -12.11 19.26 3.82
C LYS A 242 -13.31 18.54 3.17
N LYS A 243 -13.27 18.35 1.84
CA LYS A 243 -14.27 17.61 1.08
C LYS A 243 -13.74 16.21 0.75
N GLU A 244 -14.63 15.20 0.71
CA GLU A 244 -14.24 13.80 0.44
C GLU A 244 -13.46 13.65 -0.88
N TRP A 245 -13.97 14.23 -1.97
CA TRP A 245 -13.29 14.18 -3.27
C TRP A 245 -11.93 14.88 -3.26
N ALA A 246 -11.80 15.98 -2.49
CA ALA A 246 -10.56 16.71 -2.36
C ALA A 246 -9.52 15.91 -1.54
N ASN A 247 -9.95 15.22 -0.48
CA ASN A 247 -9.10 14.29 0.25
C ASN A 247 -8.62 13.14 -0.63
N ALA A 248 -9.50 12.56 -1.45
CA ALA A 248 -9.11 11.52 -2.40
C ALA A 248 -8.08 12.02 -3.43
N ALA A 249 -8.25 13.25 -3.94
CA ALA A 249 -7.27 13.89 -4.81
C ALA A 249 -5.92 14.15 -4.09
N PHE A 250 -5.95 14.59 -2.83
CA PHE A 250 -4.75 14.71 -2.00
C PHE A 250 -3.99 13.39 -1.90
N PHE A 251 -4.66 12.28 -1.56
CA PHE A 251 -4.02 10.97 -1.45
C PHE A 251 -3.59 10.37 -2.79
N ALA A 252 -4.18 10.81 -3.91
CA ALA A 252 -3.70 10.45 -5.25
C ALA A 252 -2.38 11.17 -5.61
N LEU A 253 -2.20 12.42 -5.17
CA LEU A 253 -1.02 13.23 -5.43
C LEU A 253 0.14 12.94 -4.47
N LEU A 254 -0.16 12.56 -3.23
CA LEU A 254 0.82 12.33 -2.18
C LEU A 254 1.96 11.36 -2.60
N PRO A 255 1.71 10.22 -3.26
CA PRO A 255 2.80 9.34 -3.68
C PRO A 255 3.79 9.97 -4.67
N LEU A 256 3.36 10.99 -5.44
CA LEU A 256 4.25 11.72 -6.32
C LEU A 256 5.28 12.55 -5.55
N MET A 257 4.92 13.02 -4.33
CA MET A 257 5.85 13.71 -3.44
C MET A 257 6.94 12.79 -2.88
N VAL A 258 6.77 11.47 -3.00
CA VAL A 258 7.80 10.46 -2.69
C VAL A 258 8.53 10.03 -3.96
N ALA A 259 7.80 9.72 -5.03
CA ALA A 259 8.37 9.19 -6.26
C ALA A 259 9.30 10.20 -6.96
N VAL A 260 8.92 11.49 -6.99
CA VAL A 260 9.72 12.54 -7.64
C VAL A 260 11.06 12.78 -6.91
N PRO A 261 11.14 12.97 -5.59
CA PRO A 261 12.41 13.04 -4.88
C PRO A 261 13.28 11.79 -5.04
N LEU A 262 12.67 10.61 -5.02
CA LEU A 262 13.39 9.35 -5.21
C LEU A 262 14.05 9.22 -6.60
N MET A 263 13.70 10.05 -7.59
CA MET A 263 14.45 10.10 -8.85
C MET A 263 15.90 10.53 -8.66
N ARG A 264 16.23 11.26 -7.59
CA ARG A 264 17.58 11.78 -7.30
C ARG A 264 18.24 11.15 -6.07
N VAL A 265 17.50 10.47 -5.24
CA VAL A 265 18.04 9.79 -4.05
C VAL A 265 18.50 8.39 -4.43
N GLY A 266 19.75 8.08 -4.12
CA GLY A 266 20.29 6.72 -4.23
C GLY A 266 19.72 5.84 -3.11
N THR A 267 19.25 4.66 -3.46
CA THR A 267 18.66 3.71 -2.52
C THR A 267 19.37 2.35 -2.54
N GLU A 268 20.51 2.26 -3.21
CA GLU A 268 21.26 1.02 -3.44
C GLU A 268 21.66 0.37 -2.11
N ARG A 269 22.13 1.17 -1.14
CA ARG A 269 22.49 0.68 0.19
C ARG A 269 21.28 0.14 0.96
N LEU A 270 20.13 0.82 0.83
CA LEU A 270 18.87 0.38 1.46
C LEU A 270 18.34 -0.90 0.82
N SER A 271 18.41 -1.02 -0.50
CA SER A 271 17.97 -2.22 -1.21
C SER A 271 18.87 -3.44 -0.93
N ALA A 272 20.15 -3.21 -0.67
CA ALA A 272 21.11 -4.25 -0.31
C ALA A 272 21.02 -4.68 1.17
N TRP A 273 20.34 -3.90 2.02
CA TRP A 273 20.22 -4.23 3.44
C TRP A 273 19.25 -5.40 3.65
N ARG A 274 19.80 -6.54 4.03
CA ARG A 274 19.07 -7.82 4.13
C ARG A 274 17.78 -7.79 4.95
N PRO A 275 17.72 -7.15 6.14
CA PRO A 275 16.49 -7.07 6.92
C PRO A 275 15.38 -6.32 6.16
N LEU A 276 15.70 -5.19 5.51
CA LEU A 276 14.73 -4.41 4.76
C LEU A 276 14.26 -5.14 3.49
N ALA A 277 15.17 -5.86 2.82
CA ALA A 277 14.81 -6.72 1.70
C ALA A 277 13.88 -7.87 2.13
N TRP A 278 14.09 -8.43 3.33
CA TRP A 278 13.20 -9.44 3.91
C TRP A 278 11.81 -8.86 4.20
N LEU A 279 11.71 -7.72 4.89
CA LEU A 279 10.46 -7.01 5.15
C LEU A 279 9.70 -6.69 3.85
N SER A 280 10.43 -6.24 2.83
CA SER A 280 9.85 -5.91 1.54
C SER A 280 9.21 -7.10 0.82
N ARG A 281 9.86 -8.27 0.87
CA ARG A 281 9.31 -9.50 0.26
C ARG A 281 8.05 -9.98 0.95
N GLN A 282 7.92 -9.74 2.24
CA GLN A 282 6.80 -10.18 3.08
C GLN A 282 5.83 -9.03 3.44
N SER A 283 5.95 -7.89 2.78
CA SER A 283 5.17 -6.69 3.14
C SER A 283 3.65 -6.93 3.11
N TYR A 284 3.18 -7.81 2.24
CA TYR A 284 1.78 -8.19 2.16
C TYR A 284 1.35 -9.11 3.30
N GLU A 285 2.15 -10.13 3.61
CA GLU A 285 1.89 -11.05 4.71
C GLU A 285 2.00 -10.34 6.07
N ILE A 286 2.93 -9.38 6.22
CA ILE A 286 3.01 -8.51 7.40
C ILE A 286 1.68 -7.76 7.59
N TYR A 287 1.15 -7.20 6.51
CA TYR A 287 -0.14 -6.53 6.54
C TYR A 287 -1.27 -7.48 6.94
N LEU A 288 -1.32 -8.69 6.40
CA LEU A 288 -2.37 -9.68 6.72
C LEU A 288 -2.31 -10.20 8.15
N CYS A 289 -1.11 -10.40 8.68
CA CYS A 289 -0.91 -11.06 9.98
C CYS A 289 -0.94 -10.10 11.18
N GLN A 290 -0.85 -8.79 10.97
CA GLN A 290 -0.80 -7.81 12.07
C GLN A 290 -2.02 -7.91 13.01
N GLY A 291 -3.23 -8.02 12.46
CA GLY A 291 -4.44 -8.13 13.27
C GLY A 291 -4.48 -9.39 14.13
N ILE A 292 -3.96 -10.51 13.60
CA ILE A 292 -3.82 -11.76 14.34
C ILE A 292 -2.81 -11.59 15.49
N ALA A 293 -1.67 -10.97 15.18
CA ALA A 293 -0.64 -10.71 16.17
C ALA A 293 -1.15 -9.81 17.31
N PHE A 294 -1.92 -8.78 16.99
CA PHE A 294 -2.50 -7.88 17.99
C PHE A 294 -3.51 -8.60 18.90
N MET A 295 -4.37 -9.44 18.30
CA MET A 295 -5.29 -10.28 19.05
C MET A 295 -4.55 -11.21 20.02
N LEU A 296 -3.47 -11.88 19.56
CA LEU A 296 -2.65 -12.74 20.40
C LEU A 296 -1.92 -11.94 21.47
N THR A 297 -1.36 -10.80 21.12
CA THR A 297 -0.69 -9.91 22.10
C THR A 297 -1.65 -9.53 23.22
N HIS A 298 -2.86 -9.12 22.88
CA HIS A 298 -3.87 -8.76 23.87
C HIS A 298 -4.30 -9.95 24.73
N ARG A 299 -4.32 -11.16 24.16
CA ARG A 299 -4.73 -12.39 24.87
C ARG A 299 -3.67 -12.88 25.85
N PHE A 300 -2.38 -12.77 25.47
CA PHE A 300 -1.30 -13.38 26.25
C PHE A 300 -0.58 -12.42 27.21
N LEU A 301 -0.68 -11.12 26.98
CA LEU A 301 -0.09 -10.16 27.90
C LEU A 301 -1.07 -9.77 29.00
N PRO A 302 -0.59 -9.61 30.26
CA PRO A 302 -1.42 -9.16 31.37
C PRO A 302 -2.01 -7.78 31.12
N SER A 303 -3.22 -7.54 31.68
CA SER A 303 -3.79 -6.19 31.75
C SER A 303 -2.84 -5.27 32.55
N GLY A 304 -2.56 -4.08 32.00
CA GLY A 304 -1.66 -3.10 32.60
C GLY A 304 -0.18 -3.27 32.24
N VAL A 305 0.16 -4.18 31.32
CA VAL A 305 1.51 -4.23 30.76
C VAL A 305 1.88 -2.88 30.13
N GLY A 306 3.12 -2.44 30.33
CA GLY A 306 3.61 -1.20 29.73
C GLY A 306 3.65 -1.24 28.22
N ALA A 307 3.67 -0.05 27.59
CA ALA A 307 3.60 0.07 26.13
C ALA A 307 4.75 -0.65 25.41
N TRP A 308 5.97 -0.57 25.89
CA TRP A 308 7.13 -1.19 25.23
C TRP A 308 7.05 -2.72 25.12
N PRO A 309 6.77 -3.50 26.19
CA PRO A 309 6.58 -4.94 26.05
C PRO A 309 5.42 -5.29 25.11
N TYR A 310 4.32 -4.49 25.14
CA TYR A 310 3.21 -4.69 24.24
C TYR A 310 3.63 -4.50 22.77
N LEU A 311 4.27 -3.39 22.45
CA LEU A 311 4.73 -3.08 21.09
C LEU A 311 5.72 -4.12 20.58
N LEU A 312 6.73 -4.46 21.38
CA LEU A 312 7.74 -5.44 21.00
C LEU A 312 7.09 -6.80 20.69
N THR A 313 6.19 -7.27 21.56
CA THR A 313 5.49 -8.55 21.37
C THR A 313 4.64 -8.52 20.10
N ALA A 314 3.87 -7.46 19.88
CA ALA A 314 3.03 -7.30 18.69
C ALA A 314 3.86 -7.28 17.40
N PHE A 315 4.99 -6.58 17.36
CA PHE A 315 5.88 -6.57 16.20
C PHE A 315 6.52 -7.94 15.96
N VAL A 316 7.05 -8.57 17.00
CA VAL A 316 7.69 -9.90 16.89
C VAL A 316 6.69 -10.93 16.39
N LEU A 317 5.49 -10.99 16.96
CA LEU A 317 4.43 -11.90 16.51
C LEU A 317 4.01 -11.61 15.08
N THR A 318 3.86 -10.34 14.70
CA THR A 318 3.52 -9.96 13.32
C THR A 318 4.54 -10.51 12.33
N PHE A 319 5.84 -10.34 12.60
CA PHE A 319 6.90 -10.78 11.70
C PHE A 319 7.05 -12.30 11.66
N LEU A 320 6.88 -12.99 12.78
CA LEU A 320 6.92 -14.45 12.83
C LEU A 320 5.75 -15.07 12.05
N LEU A 321 4.53 -14.59 12.29
CA LEU A 321 3.33 -15.06 11.58
C LEU A 321 3.42 -14.75 10.08
N ALA A 322 3.86 -13.56 9.71
CA ALA A 322 4.08 -13.18 8.32
C ALA A 322 5.11 -14.10 7.65
N GLY A 323 6.21 -14.41 8.31
CA GLY A 323 7.21 -15.35 7.83
C GLY A 323 6.66 -16.73 7.59
N ALA A 324 5.86 -17.25 8.52
CA ALA A 324 5.22 -18.56 8.41
C ALA A 324 4.21 -18.59 7.24
N VAL A 325 3.33 -17.58 7.14
CA VAL A 325 2.34 -17.48 6.04
C VAL A 325 3.05 -17.32 4.69
N HIS A 326 4.09 -16.50 4.61
CA HIS A 326 4.88 -16.33 3.39
C HIS A 326 5.53 -17.65 2.93
N TRP A 327 6.18 -18.36 3.84
CA TRP A 327 6.79 -19.65 3.56
C TRP A 327 5.73 -20.66 3.06
N ALA A 328 4.59 -20.78 3.75
CA ALA A 328 3.51 -21.68 3.39
C ALA A 328 2.89 -21.31 2.02
N SER A 329 2.64 -20.01 1.78
CA SER A 329 2.07 -19.53 0.51
C SER A 329 3.00 -19.81 -0.67
N HIS A 330 4.31 -19.63 -0.48
CA HIS A 330 5.29 -19.93 -1.51
C HIS A 330 5.34 -21.44 -1.85
N ARG A 331 5.29 -22.32 -0.83
CA ARG A 331 5.24 -23.78 -1.01
C ARG A 331 3.99 -24.22 -1.75
N LEU A 332 2.81 -23.74 -1.32
CA LEU A 332 1.53 -24.07 -1.96
C LEU A 332 1.46 -23.53 -3.40
N SER A 333 1.87 -22.30 -3.62
CA SER A 333 1.88 -21.72 -4.96
C SER A 333 2.80 -22.47 -5.92
N SER A 334 3.94 -22.95 -5.45
CA SER A 334 4.85 -23.75 -6.26
C SER A 334 4.33 -25.17 -6.55
N ALA A 335 3.52 -25.74 -5.64
CA ALA A 335 2.89 -27.04 -5.84
C ALA A 335 1.70 -26.99 -6.82
N LEU A 336 0.83 -25.97 -6.67
CA LEU A 336 -0.38 -25.80 -7.49
C LEU A 336 -0.10 -25.53 -8.97
N LEU A 337 1.10 -25.11 -9.33
CA LEU A 337 1.42 -24.61 -10.67
C LEU A 337 2.60 -25.36 -11.32
N LYS A 338 3.00 -26.50 -10.77
CA LYS A 338 3.83 -27.48 -11.44
C LYS A 338 3.05 -28.34 -12.48
N LYS A 339 1.76 -28.05 -12.63
CA LYS A 339 0.91 -28.52 -13.70
C LYS A 339 0.67 -27.38 -14.69
#